data_2c6929f14672e31b80651d2588bbc1ae
#
_entry.id   2c6929f14672e31b80651d2588bbc1ae
#
_cell.length_a   1.000
_cell.length_b   1.000
_cell.length_c   1.000
_cell.angle_alpha   90.00
_cell.angle_beta   90.00
_cell.angle_gamma   90.00
#
_symmetry.space_group_name_H-M   'P 1'
#
loop_
_entity.id
_entity.type
_entity.pdbx_description
1 polymer ?
#
loop_
_entity_poly.entity_id
_entity_poly.type
_entity_poly.pdbx_seq_one_letter_code
_entity_poly.pdbx_strand_id
1 'polypeptide(L)'
;MKDPFLDLFSIIEDRKKSKSKKSYTLSLFKEGEKKIAQKFGEESAELIIDYLKGTKKRTIEEATDLIYHLFVLLSSKKISYQDIQKELVKRNNVQR
;
A
#
# COMPACT_ATOMS: atom_id res chain seq x y z
N MET A 1 -20.28 1.60 8.74
CA MET A 1 -19.56 2.16 7.57
C MET A 1 -18.28 1.38 7.35
N LYS A 2 -18.04 0.97 6.11
CA LYS A 2 -16.83 0.21 5.80
C LYS A 2 -15.62 1.13 5.70
N ASP A 3 -14.50 0.64 6.20
CA ASP A 3 -13.23 1.33 6.06
C ASP A 3 -12.52 0.78 4.82
N PRO A 4 -12.46 1.52 3.72
CA PRO A 4 -11.85 1.02 2.49
C PRO A 4 -10.35 0.71 2.65
N PHE A 5 -9.66 1.37 3.56
CA PHE A 5 -8.24 1.05 3.81
C PHE A 5 -8.10 -0.31 4.49
N LEU A 6 -8.93 -0.58 5.49
CA LEU A 6 -8.93 -1.88 6.14
C LEU A 6 -9.32 -2.98 5.16
N ASP A 7 -10.33 -2.73 4.33
CA ASP A 7 -10.76 -3.69 3.31
C ASP A 7 -9.60 -4.01 2.35
N LEU A 8 -8.90 -2.99 1.88
CA LEU A 8 -7.75 -3.20 0.99
C LEU A 8 -6.67 -4.03 1.68
N PHE A 9 -6.34 -3.69 2.92
CA PHE A 9 -5.32 -4.43 3.65
C PHE A 9 -5.72 -5.89 3.83
N SER A 10 -6.99 -6.14 4.15
CA SER A 10 -7.53 -7.50 4.30
C SER A 10 -7.44 -8.29 3.00
N ILE A 11 -7.76 -7.65 1.87
CA ILE A 11 -7.65 -8.29 0.55
C ILE A 11 -6.19 -8.68 0.28
N ILE A 12 -5.25 -7.81 0.59
CA ILE A 12 -3.82 -8.09 0.38
C ILE A 12 -3.39 -9.29 1.24
N GLU A 13 -3.82 -9.33 2.50
CA GLU A 13 -3.51 -10.46 3.38
C GLU A 13 -4.09 -11.78 2.82
N ASP A 14 -5.31 -11.73 2.29
CA ASP A 14 -5.93 -12.91 1.69
C ASP A 14 -5.17 -13.39 0.46
N ARG A 15 -4.75 -12.45 -0.42
CA ARG A 15 -3.99 -12.78 -1.62
C ARG A 15 -2.63 -13.38 -1.28
N LYS A 16 -2.00 -12.92 -0.22
CA LYS A 16 -0.72 -13.45 0.25
C LYS A 16 -0.81 -14.95 0.55
N LYS A 17 -1.95 -15.41 1.04
CA LYS A 17 -2.20 -16.80 1.39
C LYS A 17 -2.85 -17.60 0.26
N SER A 18 -3.22 -16.96 -0.82
CA SER A 18 -3.97 -17.58 -1.91
C SER A 18 -3.14 -18.60 -2.66
N LYS A 19 -3.80 -19.68 -3.10
CA LYS A 19 -3.22 -20.68 -3.99
C LYS A 19 -3.47 -20.35 -5.46
N SER A 20 -4.23 -19.30 -5.75
CA SER A 20 -4.52 -18.86 -7.11
C SER A 20 -3.27 -18.25 -7.73
N LYS A 21 -2.95 -18.66 -8.96
CA LYS A 21 -1.77 -18.17 -9.69
C LYS A 21 -2.04 -16.87 -10.43
N LYS A 22 -3.27 -16.33 -10.37
CA LYS A 22 -3.66 -15.17 -11.19
C LYS A 22 -3.61 -13.84 -10.46
N SER A 23 -3.20 -13.82 -9.21
CA SER A 23 -3.16 -12.59 -8.42
C SER A 23 -1.85 -11.83 -8.61
N TYR A 24 -1.96 -10.57 -9.03
CA TYR A 24 -0.81 -9.67 -9.09
C TYR A 24 -0.17 -9.52 -7.70
N THR A 25 -1.00 -9.37 -6.66
CA THR A 25 -0.52 -9.25 -5.29
C THR A 25 0.29 -10.47 -4.88
N LEU A 26 -0.22 -11.66 -5.17
CA LEU A 26 0.52 -12.88 -4.85
C LEU A 26 1.87 -12.92 -5.59
N SER A 27 1.90 -12.47 -6.85
CA SER A 27 3.14 -12.46 -7.62
C SER A 27 4.19 -11.55 -6.98
N LEU A 28 3.76 -10.41 -6.40
CA LEU A 28 4.68 -9.52 -5.71
C LEU A 28 5.31 -10.20 -4.49
N PHE A 29 4.49 -10.89 -3.69
CA PHE A 29 5.01 -11.61 -2.54
C PHE A 29 5.97 -12.73 -2.95
N LYS A 30 5.69 -13.42 -4.05
CA LYS A 30 6.58 -14.48 -4.55
C LYS A 30 7.90 -13.94 -5.06
N GLU A 31 7.90 -12.78 -5.70
CA GLU A 31 9.13 -12.19 -6.19
C GLU A 31 10.01 -11.61 -5.08
N GLY A 32 9.43 -11.33 -3.92
CA GLY A 32 10.19 -11.01 -2.72
C GLY A 32 10.37 -9.52 -2.47
N GLU A 33 11.05 -9.21 -1.37
CA GLU A 33 11.12 -7.86 -0.82
C GLU A 33 11.81 -6.85 -1.73
N LYS A 34 12.79 -7.27 -2.51
CA LYS A 34 13.46 -6.33 -3.44
C LYS A 34 12.51 -5.82 -4.49
N LYS A 35 11.69 -6.72 -5.05
CA LYS A 35 10.68 -6.34 -6.05
C LYS A 35 9.60 -5.45 -5.43
N ILE A 36 9.16 -5.79 -4.23
CA ILE A 36 8.16 -5.00 -3.50
C ILE A 36 8.69 -3.59 -3.25
N ALA A 37 9.94 -3.46 -2.79
CA ALA A 37 10.57 -2.17 -2.56
C ALA A 37 10.73 -1.38 -3.85
N GLN A 38 11.13 -2.04 -4.93
CA GLN A 38 11.27 -1.42 -6.25
C GLN A 38 9.95 -0.84 -6.73
N LYS A 39 8.87 -1.61 -6.63
CA LYS A 39 7.54 -1.15 -7.06
C LYS A 39 7.08 0.05 -6.23
N PHE A 40 7.31 0.02 -4.93
CA PHE A 40 6.95 1.14 -4.08
C PHE A 40 7.71 2.41 -4.52
N GLY A 41 9.00 2.29 -4.80
CA GLY A 41 9.80 3.41 -5.28
C GLY A 41 9.30 3.95 -6.62
N GLU A 42 8.95 3.07 -7.56
CA GLU A 42 8.43 3.47 -8.87
C GLU A 42 7.10 4.23 -8.73
N GLU A 43 6.19 3.71 -7.92
CA GLU A 43 4.89 4.35 -7.71
C GLU A 43 5.03 5.69 -6.99
N SER A 44 5.99 5.80 -6.06
CA SER A 44 6.29 7.07 -5.39
C SER A 44 6.75 8.12 -6.40
N ALA A 45 7.62 7.75 -7.32
CA ALA A 45 8.11 8.66 -8.35
C ALA A 45 6.98 9.11 -9.27
N GLU A 46 6.11 8.20 -9.68
CA GLU A 46 4.96 8.53 -10.52
C GLU A 46 4.02 9.51 -9.83
N LEU A 47 3.75 9.30 -8.55
CA LEU A 47 2.93 10.23 -7.78
C LEU A 47 3.54 11.62 -7.74
N ILE A 48 4.85 11.72 -7.50
CA ILE A 48 5.54 13.01 -7.46
C ILE A 48 5.43 13.73 -8.80
N ILE A 49 5.62 13.00 -9.90
CA ILE A 49 5.51 13.58 -11.24
C ILE A 49 4.11 14.11 -11.50
N ASP A 50 3.10 13.32 -11.20
CA ASP A 50 1.70 13.73 -11.40
C ASP A 50 1.31 14.87 -10.47
N TYR A 51 1.82 14.89 -9.25
CA TYR A 51 1.60 16.01 -8.33
C TYR A 51 2.14 17.32 -8.90
N LEU A 52 3.32 17.28 -9.51
CA LEU A 52 3.97 18.49 -10.02
C LEU A 52 3.44 18.93 -11.38
N LYS A 53 3.11 18.00 -12.26
CA LYS A 53 2.82 18.30 -13.67
C LYS A 53 1.52 17.69 -14.21
N GLY A 54 0.92 16.77 -13.46
CA GLY A 54 -0.26 16.07 -13.92
C GLY A 54 -1.55 16.74 -13.48
N THR A 55 -2.65 15.98 -13.66
CA THR A 55 -3.98 16.43 -13.29
C THR A 55 -4.34 15.96 -11.88
N LYS A 56 -5.39 16.56 -11.33
CA LYS A 56 -5.95 16.11 -10.06
C LYS A 56 -6.35 14.63 -10.12
N LYS A 57 -7.00 14.23 -11.23
CA LYS A 57 -7.42 12.84 -11.41
C LYS A 57 -6.24 11.88 -11.36
N ARG A 58 -5.15 12.17 -12.11
CA ARG A 58 -3.97 11.33 -12.12
C ARG A 58 -3.29 11.27 -10.76
N THR A 59 -3.23 12.40 -10.06
CA THR A 59 -2.65 12.45 -8.72
C THR A 59 -3.40 11.53 -7.76
N ILE A 60 -4.75 11.55 -7.82
CA ILE A 60 -5.57 10.66 -6.99
C ILE A 60 -5.31 9.20 -7.33
N GLU A 61 -5.24 8.86 -8.62
CA GLU A 61 -4.99 7.51 -9.07
C GLU A 61 -3.62 7.00 -8.59
N GLU A 62 -2.58 7.82 -8.75
CA GLU A 62 -1.24 7.42 -8.35
C GLU A 62 -1.09 7.35 -6.82
N ALA A 63 -1.76 8.25 -6.08
CA ALA A 63 -1.78 8.16 -4.62
C ALA A 63 -2.44 6.86 -4.17
N THR A 64 -3.52 6.45 -4.83
CA THR A 64 -4.20 5.19 -4.54
C THR A 64 -3.31 3.99 -4.82
N ASP A 65 -2.59 4.01 -5.96
CA ASP A 65 -1.64 2.96 -6.30
C ASP A 65 -0.50 2.87 -5.27
N LEU A 66 -0.04 4.03 -4.81
CA LEU A 66 1.02 4.07 -3.79
C LEU A 66 0.54 3.47 -2.47
N ILE A 67 -0.68 3.78 -2.05
CA ILE A 67 -1.27 3.21 -0.83
C ILE A 67 -1.32 1.68 -0.94
N TYR A 68 -1.74 1.16 -2.10
CA TYR A 68 -1.76 -0.28 -2.35
C TYR A 68 -0.36 -0.88 -2.16
N HIS A 69 0.64 -0.30 -2.81
CA HIS A 69 2.01 -0.82 -2.72
C HIS A 69 2.60 -0.64 -1.33
N LEU A 70 2.22 0.42 -0.62
CA LEU A 70 2.60 0.59 0.79
C LEU A 70 2.08 -0.57 1.63
N PHE A 71 0.81 -0.94 1.46
CA PHE A 71 0.22 -2.02 2.24
C PHE A 71 0.85 -3.38 1.91
N VAL A 72 1.20 -3.62 0.64
CA VAL A 72 1.94 -4.82 0.27
C VAL A 72 3.29 -4.86 0.99
N LEU A 73 4.00 -3.75 0.98
CA LEU A 73 5.31 -3.63 1.64
C LEU A 73 5.20 -3.91 3.13
N LEU A 74 4.23 -3.31 3.80
CA LEU A 74 4.02 -3.53 5.24
C LEU A 74 3.66 -4.98 5.52
N SER A 75 2.74 -5.54 4.76
CA SER A 75 2.31 -6.93 4.92
C SER A 75 3.47 -7.91 4.74
N SER A 76 4.39 -7.62 3.83
CA SER A 76 5.55 -8.49 3.58
C SER A 76 6.47 -8.60 4.78
N LYS A 77 6.44 -7.62 5.69
CA LYS A 77 7.22 -7.62 6.93
C LYS A 77 6.34 -7.93 8.15
N LYS A 78 5.11 -8.42 7.93
CA LYS A 78 4.17 -8.78 8.99
C LYS A 78 3.78 -7.58 9.86
N ILE A 79 3.84 -6.38 9.30
CA ILE A 79 3.35 -5.17 9.96
C ILE A 79 1.86 -5.07 9.63
N SER A 80 1.00 -4.93 10.65
CA SER A 80 -0.43 -4.92 10.46
C SER A 80 -0.98 -3.50 10.24
N TYR A 81 -2.20 -3.44 9.72
CA TYR A 81 -2.93 -2.18 9.60
C TYR A 81 -3.12 -1.54 10.98
N GLN A 82 -3.38 -2.36 12.00
CA GLN A 82 -3.56 -1.90 13.39
C GLN A 82 -2.28 -1.27 13.94
N ASP A 83 -1.12 -1.77 13.56
CA ASP A 83 0.15 -1.17 13.98
C ASP A 83 0.24 0.28 13.53
N ILE A 84 -0.16 0.56 12.29
CA ILE A 84 -0.15 1.91 11.72
C ILE A 84 -1.21 2.78 12.41
N GLN A 85 -2.41 2.23 12.63
CA GLN A 85 -3.47 2.97 13.33
C GLN A 85 -3.02 3.41 14.72
N LYS A 86 -2.37 2.53 15.46
CA LYS A 86 -1.89 2.85 16.81
C LYS A 86 -0.88 3.99 16.78
N GLU A 87 0.04 3.96 15.84
CA GLU A 87 1.05 5.01 15.71
C GLU A 87 0.40 6.35 15.34
N LEU A 88 -0.59 6.33 14.45
CA LEU A 88 -1.31 7.54 14.07
C LEU A 88 -2.07 8.14 15.24
N VAL A 89 -2.75 7.32 16.03
CA VAL A 89 -3.47 7.79 17.22
C VAL A 89 -2.50 8.43 18.20
N LYS A 90 -1.37 7.78 18.45
CA LYS A 90 -0.34 8.30 19.33
C LYS A 90 0.15 9.68 18.88
N ARG A 91 0.45 9.84 17.60
CA ARG A 91 0.95 11.11 17.07
C ARG A 91 -0.11 12.19 17.06
N ASN A 92 -1.36 11.84 16.77
CA ASN A 92 -2.45 12.79 16.76
C ASN A 92 -2.71 13.35 18.16
N ASN A 93 -2.55 12.50 19.18
CA ASN A 93 -2.76 12.92 20.57
C ASN A 93 -1.63 13.81 21.12
N VAL A 94 -0.45 13.74 20.53
CA VAL A 94 0.75 14.42 21.07
C VAL A 94 1.17 15.63 20.25
N GLN A 95 1.16 15.53 18.93
CA GLN A 95 1.82 16.49 18.05
C GLN A 95 0.92 17.21 17.07
N ARG A 96 -0.27 16.73 16.89
CA ARG A 96 -1.15 17.27 15.87
C ARG A 96 -2.42 17.79 16.44
#